data_0ba5c82115f3f19d085b5fc76561f6e4
#
_entry.id   0ba5c82115f3f19d085b5fc76561f6e4
#
_cell.length_a   1.000
_cell.length_b   1.000
_cell.length_c   1.000
_cell.angle_alpha   90.00
_cell.angle_beta   90.00
_cell.angle_gamma   90.00
#
_symmetry.space_group_name_H-M   'P 1'
#
loop_
_entity.id
_entity.type
_entity.pdbx_description
1 polymer ?
#
loop_
_entity_poly.entity_id
_entity_poly.type
_entity_poly.pdbx_seq_one_letter_code
_entity_poly.pdbx_strand_id
1 'polypeptide(L)'
;TVVSELDDVEVTDEETGLTTLEKQMVDKVYTEETDTKVGFLAIINEGDSLATITAENGGALHQYFTAFTSFAPRPKDSYSLADTVSGGGVYTVVSDRKYTDSYRIKYVMLNDDTVAEEKALDNHYTASYVGMAHAYRDYLESTGIIEKLKGDEINDDIPLFIESFGAIDTTKRIASIPVNVKTALTTFDDLKTMSEQLNEKGIKNINYKLSGFTNGGMVSTVPYKVEFVKAVGGNNGFKDFLAYAADNGILVFPDFDFTYFKKAAYFDGISNKNLVKTMDDRYSSKRVYESTMQSYVKTDTLAISPNSFGYLYDGFSKNFSKFNPISISVATLGSDLNSDFSKKNPSNREDSKTAVKDVLAEIKNDYTNVLSDAGNAYSLEYADNFLNVPLDSSNYIQTSVSVPFMGMVLHGYKNFTGTAVNMAG
;
A
#
# COMPACT_ATOMS: atom_id res chain seq x y z
N THR A 1 30.25 22.72 -25.71
CA THR A 1 31.53 22.42 -25.01
C THR A 1 32.64 22.25 -26.04
N VAL A 2 33.75 22.92 -25.87
CA VAL A 2 34.98 22.71 -26.69
C VAL A 2 35.85 21.70 -25.98
N VAL A 3 36.16 20.62 -26.64
CA VAL A 3 37.04 19.57 -26.11
C VAL A 3 38.20 19.38 -27.08
N SER A 4 39.43 19.54 -26.57
CA SER A 4 40.62 19.23 -27.34
C SER A 4 40.90 17.74 -27.28
N GLU A 5 40.88 17.05 -28.42
CA GLU A 5 41.12 15.61 -28.49
C GLU A 5 42.09 15.29 -29.67
N LEU A 6 42.76 14.15 -29.57
CA LEU A 6 43.62 13.64 -30.64
C LEU A 6 42.75 13.10 -31.78
N ASP A 7 42.89 13.71 -32.96
CA ASP A 7 42.23 13.24 -34.18
C ASP A 7 43.22 13.10 -35.32
N ASP A 8 42.88 12.27 -36.28
CA ASP A 8 43.66 12.06 -37.48
C ASP A 8 43.42 13.24 -38.44
N VAL A 9 44.42 14.11 -38.64
CA VAL A 9 44.35 15.26 -39.52
C VAL A 9 45.17 15.00 -40.76
N GLU A 10 44.59 15.31 -41.92
CA GLU A 10 45.33 15.25 -43.20
C GLU A 10 46.31 16.39 -43.25
N VAL A 11 47.60 16.05 -43.27
CA VAL A 11 48.70 17.01 -43.45
C VAL A 11 49.38 16.74 -44.82
N THR A 12 49.37 17.78 -45.67
CA THR A 12 50.01 17.71 -46.96
C THR A 12 51.37 18.41 -46.86
N ASP A 13 52.40 17.66 -47.14
CA ASP A 13 53.77 18.16 -47.25
C ASP A 13 53.90 19.07 -48.48
N GLU A 14 54.29 20.34 -48.24
CA GLU A 14 54.32 21.35 -49.29
C GLU A 14 55.42 21.09 -50.34
N GLU A 15 56.50 20.32 -50.00
CA GLU A 15 57.59 20.04 -50.91
C GLU A 15 57.34 18.82 -51.78
N THR A 16 56.67 17.83 -51.22
CA THR A 16 56.44 16.54 -51.93
C THR A 16 55.02 16.38 -52.45
N GLY A 17 54.10 17.17 -52.00
CA GLY A 17 52.67 17.05 -52.35
C GLY A 17 51.98 15.80 -51.79
N LEU A 18 52.62 15.06 -50.88
CA LEU A 18 52.10 13.86 -50.28
C LEU A 18 51.26 14.20 -49.06
N THR A 19 50.03 13.69 -49.03
CA THR A 19 49.14 13.84 -47.88
C THR A 19 49.25 12.61 -46.96
N THR A 20 49.54 12.86 -45.70
CA THR A 20 49.64 11.84 -44.64
C THR A 20 48.65 12.16 -43.53
N LEU A 21 48.14 11.13 -42.84
CA LEU A 21 47.31 11.30 -41.63
C LEU A 21 48.22 11.41 -40.41
N GLU A 22 48.19 12.52 -39.73
CA GLU A 22 48.90 12.76 -38.49
C GLU A 22 47.96 12.97 -37.34
N LYS A 23 48.26 12.39 -36.17
CA LYS A 23 47.50 12.64 -34.96
C LYS A 23 47.84 14.01 -34.40
N GLN A 24 46.88 14.91 -34.45
CA GLN A 24 47.00 16.27 -33.90
C GLN A 24 45.88 16.53 -32.88
N MET A 25 46.19 17.41 -31.92
CA MET A 25 45.16 17.92 -30.99
C MET A 25 44.25 18.89 -31.73
N VAL A 26 43.03 18.54 -31.88
CA VAL A 26 41.99 19.34 -32.56
C VAL A 26 40.92 19.74 -31.58
N ASP A 27 40.60 21.01 -31.58
CA ASP A 27 39.45 21.53 -30.76
C ASP A 27 38.14 21.20 -31.49
N LYS A 28 37.46 20.18 -30.98
CA LYS A 28 36.08 19.87 -31.43
C LYS A 28 35.07 20.61 -30.60
N VAL A 29 34.21 21.34 -31.29
CA VAL A 29 33.03 21.95 -30.68
C VAL A 29 31.95 20.91 -30.65
N TYR A 30 31.76 20.32 -29.47
CA TYR A 30 30.55 19.56 -29.22
C TYR A 30 29.45 20.57 -28.87
N THR A 31 28.57 20.87 -29.80
CA THR A 31 27.23 21.35 -29.47
C THR A 31 26.62 20.24 -28.63
N GLU A 32 26.30 20.51 -27.37
CA GLU A 32 25.33 19.68 -26.67
C GLU A 32 24.09 19.70 -27.55
N GLU A 33 23.87 18.69 -28.36
CA GLU A 33 22.50 18.29 -28.62
C GLU A 33 21.95 17.93 -27.25
N THR A 34 21.19 18.85 -26.68
CA THR A 34 20.37 18.54 -25.51
C THR A 34 19.40 17.50 -26.04
N ASP A 35 19.74 16.23 -25.81
CA ASP A 35 18.82 15.14 -26.07
C ASP A 35 17.54 15.47 -25.31
N THR A 36 16.52 15.93 -26.02
CA THR A 36 15.23 16.23 -25.43
C THR A 36 14.66 14.93 -24.90
N LYS A 37 14.64 14.79 -23.58
CA LYS A 37 14.07 13.59 -22.97
C LYS A 37 12.57 13.60 -23.22
N VAL A 38 12.07 12.47 -23.67
CA VAL A 38 10.64 12.22 -23.85
C VAL A 38 10.25 11.01 -23.03
N GLY A 39 9.03 10.98 -22.56
CA GLY A 39 8.51 9.86 -21.78
C GLY A 39 6.99 9.85 -21.76
N PHE A 40 6.43 8.93 -21.03
CA PHE A 40 4.99 8.90 -20.78
C PHE A 40 4.71 8.30 -19.41
N LEU A 41 3.58 8.71 -18.83
CA LEU A 41 2.94 8.06 -17.70
C LEU A 41 1.71 7.31 -18.21
N ALA A 42 1.62 6.02 -17.96
CA ALA A 42 0.45 5.20 -18.25
C ALA A 42 -0.35 4.94 -16.97
N ILE A 43 -1.56 5.49 -16.90
CA ILE A 43 -2.47 5.33 -15.76
C ILE A 43 -3.52 4.31 -16.13
N ILE A 44 -3.55 3.18 -15.42
CA ILE A 44 -4.58 2.16 -15.59
C ILE A 44 -5.79 2.59 -14.76
N ASN A 45 -6.87 3.04 -15.40
CA ASN A 45 -8.00 3.64 -14.72
C ASN A 45 -9.31 2.83 -14.82
N GLU A 46 -9.32 1.74 -15.60
CA GLU A 46 -10.41 0.75 -15.60
C GLU A 46 -9.83 -0.66 -15.75
N GLY A 47 -10.33 -1.62 -14.99
CA GLY A 47 -9.82 -2.98 -14.94
C GLY A 47 -8.47 -3.11 -14.23
N ASP A 48 -8.06 -2.09 -13.51
CA ASP A 48 -6.75 -1.97 -12.84
C ASP A 48 -6.49 -3.09 -11.83
N SER A 49 -7.51 -3.56 -11.12
CA SER A 49 -7.37 -4.67 -10.15
C SER A 49 -7.16 -6.04 -10.81
N LEU A 50 -7.36 -6.16 -12.12
CA LEU A 50 -7.08 -7.34 -12.94
C LEU A 50 -5.82 -7.16 -13.80
N ALA A 51 -5.13 -6.03 -13.66
CA ALA A 51 -3.95 -5.69 -14.42
C ALA A 51 -2.67 -6.19 -13.72
N THR A 52 -1.65 -6.43 -14.54
CA THR A 52 -0.28 -6.65 -14.12
C THR A 52 0.63 -5.73 -14.92
N ILE A 53 1.50 -4.99 -14.24
CA ILE A 53 2.56 -4.21 -14.88
C ILE A 53 3.81 -5.07 -14.92
N THR A 54 4.33 -5.26 -16.13
CA THR A 54 5.58 -5.98 -16.36
C THR A 54 6.62 -4.99 -16.86
N ALA A 55 7.79 -4.99 -16.24
CA ALA A 55 8.96 -4.26 -16.71
C ALA A 55 10.08 -5.26 -16.97
N GLU A 56 10.64 -5.23 -18.19
CA GLU A 56 11.65 -6.18 -18.60
C GLU A 56 12.69 -5.54 -19.55
N ASN A 57 13.86 -6.16 -19.60
CA ASN A 57 14.87 -5.88 -20.60
C ASN A 57 14.99 -7.09 -21.52
N GLY A 58 14.89 -6.88 -22.83
CA GLY A 58 14.93 -7.95 -23.84
C GLY A 58 16.28 -8.67 -23.99
N GLY A 59 17.29 -8.26 -23.23
CA GLY A 59 18.59 -8.94 -23.11
C GLY A 59 19.27 -9.18 -24.45
N ALA A 60 19.28 -10.42 -24.91
CA ALA A 60 19.93 -10.82 -26.17
C ALA A 60 19.23 -10.35 -27.46
N LEU A 61 17.92 -9.99 -27.37
CA LEU A 61 17.14 -9.56 -28.53
C LEU A 61 17.24 -8.05 -28.77
N HIS A 62 17.25 -7.27 -27.71
CA HIS A 62 17.39 -5.81 -27.75
C HIS A 62 17.79 -5.28 -26.38
N GLN A 63 18.34 -4.07 -26.35
CA GLN A 63 18.79 -3.43 -25.10
C GLN A 63 17.76 -2.45 -24.53
N TYR A 64 16.55 -2.44 -25.05
CA TYR A 64 15.50 -1.57 -24.55
C TYR A 64 14.86 -2.12 -23.29
N PHE A 65 14.59 -1.23 -22.33
CA PHE A 65 13.68 -1.50 -21.23
C PHE A 65 12.25 -1.28 -21.73
N THR A 66 11.39 -2.24 -21.48
CA THR A 66 9.98 -2.16 -21.81
C THR A 66 9.15 -2.25 -20.55
N ALA A 67 8.12 -1.41 -20.47
CA ALA A 67 7.09 -1.50 -19.41
C ALA A 67 5.72 -1.55 -20.08
N PHE A 68 4.95 -2.56 -19.77
CA PHE A 68 3.63 -2.74 -20.36
C PHE A 68 2.64 -3.33 -19.37
N THR A 69 1.36 -3.12 -19.65
CA THR A 69 0.24 -3.62 -18.87
C THR A 69 -0.38 -4.82 -19.57
N SER A 70 -0.64 -5.88 -18.81
CA SER A 70 -1.46 -7.01 -19.24
C SER A 70 -2.67 -7.16 -18.33
N PHE A 71 -3.80 -7.55 -18.90
CA PHE A 71 -5.03 -7.79 -18.17
C PHE A 71 -5.40 -9.27 -18.19
N ALA A 72 -5.84 -9.79 -17.05
CA ALA A 72 -6.27 -11.17 -16.92
C ALA A 72 -7.80 -11.26 -16.79
N PRO A 73 -8.56 -11.20 -17.91
CA PRO A 73 -10.02 -11.25 -17.87
C PRO A 73 -10.55 -12.57 -17.32
N ARG A 74 -9.75 -13.63 -17.41
CA ARG A 74 -10.06 -14.95 -16.87
C ARG A 74 -8.89 -15.43 -16.03
N PRO A 75 -8.91 -15.16 -14.70
CA PRO A 75 -7.82 -15.54 -13.80
C PRO A 75 -7.54 -17.05 -13.86
N LYS A 76 -6.28 -17.41 -13.69
CA LYS A 76 -5.82 -18.78 -13.54
C LYS A 76 -4.96 -18.92 -12.31
N ASP A 77 -4.97 -20.11 -11.70
CA ASP A 77 -4.09 -20.45 -10.59
C ASP A 77 -3.54 -21.86 -10.77
N SER A 78 -2.40 -22.14 -10.16
CA SER A 78 -1.74 -23.45 -10.27
C SER A 78 -1.54 -24.04 -8.88
N TYR A 79 -1.90 -25.30 -8.75
CA TYR A 79 -1.86 -26.03 -7.49
C TYR A 79 -0.95 -27.24 -7.61
N SER A 80 -0.06 -27.41 -6.62
CA SER A 80 0.79 -28.58 -6.50
C SER A 80 0.03 -29.70 -5.79
N LEU A 81 0.08 -30.90 -6.34
CA LEU A 81 -0.41 -32.11 -5.70
C LEU A 81 0.70 -32.85 -4.92
N ALA A 82 1.93 -32.35 -4.93
CA ALA A 82 3.08 -32.99 -4.29
C ALA A 82 2.87 -33.21 -2.79
N ASP A 83 2.12 -32.32 -2.13
CA ASP A 83 1.82 -32.42 -0.68
C ASP A 83 0.78 -33.49 -0.35
N THR A 84 0.02 -33.96 -1.35
CA THR A 84 -1.10 -34.88 -1.16
C THR A 84 -0.86 -36.27 -1.78
N VAL A 85 -0.07 -36.33 -2.84
CA VAL A 85 0.22 -37.58 -3.57
C VAL A 85 1.71 -37.61 -3.94
N SER A 86 2.41 -38.67 -3.55
CA SER A 86 3.81 -38.88 -3.98
C SER A 86 3.93 -38.90 -5.49
N GLY A 87 4.77 -38.00 -6.04
CA GLY A 87 4.92 -37.82 -7.49
C GLY A 87 3.80 -36.98 -8.14
N GLY A 88 2.95 -36.30 -7.35
CA GLY A 88 1.90 -35.42 -7.85
C GLY A 88 2.48 -34.23 -8.62
N GLY A 89 1.90 -33.94 -9.79
CA GLY A 89 2.27 -32.81 -10.63
C GLY A 89 1.58 -31.49 -10.20
N VAL A 90 1.86 -30.45 -10.95
CA VAL A 90 1.14 -29.16 -10.86
C VAL A 90 -0.02 -29.18 -11.85
N TYR A 91 -1.21 -28.80 -11.40
CA TYR A 91 -2.35 -28.60 -12.28
C TYR A 91 -2.81 -27.14 -12.25
N THR A 92 -3.26 -26.65 -13.40
CA THR A 92 -3.74 -25.28 -13.55
C THR A 92 -5.25 -25.27 -13.70
N VAL A 93 -5.89 -24.42 -12.92
CA VAL A 93 -7.34 -24.16 -12.99
C VAL A 93 -7.54 -22.77 -13.56
N VAL A 94 -8.49 -22.64 -14.48
CA VAL A 94 -8.87 -21.36 -15.08
C VAL A 94 -10.28 -21.04 -14.61
N SER A 95 -10.53 -19.80 -14.22
CA SER A 95 -11.86 -19.36 -13.77
C SER A 95 -12.89 -19.53 -14.89
N ASP A 96 -14.04 -20.11 -14.55
CA ASP A 96 -15.17 -20.19 -15.48
C ASP A 96 -15.76 -18.82 -15.80
N ARG A 97 -15.69 -17.88 -14.84
CA ARG A 97 -16.20 -16.53 -14.99
C ARG A 97 -15.18 -15.64 -15.68
N LYS A 98 -15.61 -14.97 -16.75
CA LYS A 98 -14.84 -13.97 -17.46
C LYS A 98 -15.29 -12.58 -17.04
N TYR A 99 -14.33 -11.68 -16.77
CA TYR A 99 -14.60 -10.25 -16.67
C TYR A 99 -14.95 -9.69 -18.05
N THR A 100 -16.03 -8.96 -18.14
CA THR A 100 -16.60 -8.48 -19.41
C THR A 100 -16.74 -6.96 -19.47
N ASP A 101 -16.30 -6.25 -18.47
CA ASP A 101 -16.29 -4.79 -18.43
C ASP A 101 -15.06 -4.22 -19.11
N SER A 102 -14.89 -2.90 -19.07
CA SER A 102 -13.87 -2.20 -19.83
C SER A 102 -12.48 -2.27 -19.19
N TYR A 103 -11.48 -2.12 -20.06
CA TYR A 103 -10.08 -1.91 -19.70
C TYR A 103 -9.65 -0.58 -20.31
N ARG A 104 -9.12 0.31 -19.49
CA ARG A 104 -8.68 1.62 -19.97
C ARG A 104 -7.33 2.02 -19.40
N ILE A 105 -6.45 2.52 -20.27
CA ILE A 105 -5.17 3.11 -19.90
C ILE A 105 -5.16 4.53 -20.45
N LYS A 106 -4.91 5.52 -19.58
CA LYS A 106 -4.68 6.91 -19.97
C LYS A 106 -3.17 7.12 -20.07
N TYR A 107 -2.72 7.60 -21.22
CA TYR A 107 -1.33 8.02 -21.44
C TYR A 107 -1.22 9.53 -21.27
N VAL A 108 -0.27 9.97 -20.46
CA VAL A 108 0.14 11.37 -20.31
C VAL A 108 1.56 11.47 -20.86
N MET A 109 1.73 12.27 -21.91
CA MET A 109 3.03 12.47 -22.54
C MET A 109 3.86 13.45 -21.71
N LEU A 110 5.15 13.19 -21.61
CA LEU A 110 6.13 13.95 -20.83
C LEU A 110 7.26 14.39 -21.76
N ASN A 111 7.72 15.62 -21.60
CA ASN A 111 8.73 16.21 -22.44
C ASN A 111 9.56 17.25 -21.69
N ASP A 112 10.87 17.28 -21.89
CA ASP A 112 11.79 18.31 -21.35
C ASP A 112 12.04 19.46 -22.34
N ASP A 113 11.25 19.60 -23.40
CA ASP A 113 11.44 20.63 -24.39
C ASP A 113 11.15 22.03 -23.81
N THR A 114 12.20 22.85 -23.69
CA THR A 114 12.11 24.22 -23.18
C THR A 114 11.25 25.13 -24.05
N VAL A 115 11.07 24.80 -25.32
CA VAL A 115 10.16 25.55 -26.22
C VAL A 115 8.69 25.36 -25.80
N ALA A 116 8.36 24.28 -25.11
CA ALA A 116 7.02 24.06 -24.57
C ALA A 116 6.74 24.94 -23.35
N GLU A 117 7.77 25.34 -22.58
CA GLU A 117 7.64 26.26 -21.44
C GLU A 117 7.19 27.65 -21.88
N GLU A 118 7.65 28.15 -23.04
CA GLU A 118 7.22 29.44 -23.59
C GLU A 118 5.79 29.44 -24.13
N LYS A 119 5.24 28.26 -24.45
CA LYS A 119 3.88 28.13 -25.01
C LYS A 119 2.81 27.82 -23.96
N ALA A 120 3.19 27.79 -22.67
CA ALA A 120 2.26 27.63 -21.53
C ALA A 120 1.09 26.68 -21.85
N LEU A 121 1.41 25.45 -22.21
CA LEU A 121 0.41 24.39 -22.19
C LEU A 121 0.14 24.11 -20.72
N ASP A 122 -1.07 24.31 -20.25
CA ASP A 122 -1.52 24.18 -18.86
C ASP A 122 -1.24 22.82 -18.20
N ASN A 123 -0.58 21.89 -18.89
CA ASN A 123 -0.27 20.53 -18.44
C ASN A 123 1.10 20.06 -19.00
N HIS A 124 2.14 20.84 -18.83
CA HIS A 124 3.49 20.41 -19.21
C HIS A 124 4.18 19.69 -18.04
N TYR A 125 4.56 18.44 -18.24
CA TYR A 125 5.27 17.63 -17.27
C TYR A 125 6.65 17.23 -17.81
N THR A 126 7.68 17.41 -17.02
CA THR A 126 9.04 16.99 -17.36
C THR A 126 9.15 15.48 -17.53
N ALA A 127 10.03 15.02 -18.42
CA ALA A 127 10.32 13.59 -18.64
C ALA A 127 11.17 13.00 -17.50
N SER A 128 10.65 13.07 -16.28
CA SER A 128 11.29 12.65 -15.05
C SER A 128 10.31 11.98 -14.09
N TYR A 129 10.81 11.30 -13.05
CA TYR A 129 9.97 10.75 -11.98
C TYR A 129 9.13 11.83 -11.28
N VAL A 130 9.69 13.03 -11.14
CA VAL A 130 8.98 14.18 -10.56
C VAL A 130 7.83 14.61 -11.47
N GLY A 131 8.07 14.73 -12.79
CA GLY A 131 7.02 15.04 -13.76
C GLY A 131 5.93 13.97 -13.79
N MET A 132 6.30 12.68 -13.72
CA MET A 132 5.32 11.59 -13.59
C MET A 132 4.48 11.70 -12.32
N ALA A 133 5.11 12.04 -11.18
CA ALA A 133 4.40 12.19 -9.91
C ALA A 133 3.44 13.38 -9.93
N HIS A 134 3.84 14.50 -10.53
CA HIS A 134 2.96 15.66 -10.73
C HIS A 134 1.79 15.30 -11.64
N ALA A 135 2.04 14.67 -12.78
CA ALA A 135 0.99 14.24 -13.71
C ALA A 135 -0.02 13.29 -13.06
N TYR A 136 0.45 12.37 -12.22
CA TYR A 136 -0.44 11.46 -11.50
C TYR A 136 -1.22 12.16 -10.39
N ARG A 137 -0.58 13.06 -9.65
CA ARG A 137 -1.23 13.89 -8.63
C ARG A 137 -2.35 14.74 -9.22
N ASP A 138 -2.07 15.46 -10.31
CA ASP A 138 -3.06 16.30 -11.00
C ASP A 138 -4.22 15.47 -11.55
N TYR A 139 -3.93 14.25 -12.02
CA TYR A 139 -4.96 13.30 -12.39
C TYR A 139 -5.86 12.94 -11.20
N LEU A 140 -5.28 12.58 -10.06
CA LEU A 140 -6.03 12.22 -8.85
C LEU A 140 -6.84 13.42 -8.30
N GLU A 141 -6.27 14.63 -8.34
CA GLU A 141 -6.94 15.85 -7.91
C GLU A 141 -8.10 16.21 -8.87
N SER A 142 -7.87 16.17 -10.19
CA SER A 142 -8.89 16.44 -11.20
C SER A 142 -10.06 15.46 -11.18
N THR A 143 -9.85 14.25 -10.68
CA THR A 143 -10.90 13.23 -10.50
C THR A 143 -11.53 13.25 -9.11
N GLY A 144 -11.10 14.17 -8.23
CA GLY A 144 -11.63 14.30 -6.85
C GLY A 144 -11.21 13.20 -5.89
N ILE A 145 -10.20 12.39 -6.25
CA ILE A 145 -9.70 11.30 -5.40
C ILE A 145 -8.86 11.83 -4.24
N ILE A 146 -8.10 12.90 -4.49
CA ILE A 146 -7.33 13.61 -3.45
C ILE A 146 -7.62 15.11 -3.52
N GLU A 147 -7.54 15.77 -2.39
CA GLU A 147 -7.61 17.22 -2.27
C GLU A 147 -6.36 17.72 -1.55
N LYS A 148 -5.93 18.93 -1.90
CA LYS A 148 -4.80 19.59 -1.24
C LYS A 148 -5.16 19.90 0.20
N LEU A 149 -4.26 19.57 1.14
CA LEU A 149 -4.44 19.91 2.55
C LEU A 149 -4.60 21.42 2.72
N LYS A 150 -5.58 21.83 3.54
CA LYS A 150 -5.87 23.24 3.85
C LYS A 150 -5.00 23.70 5.01
N GLY A 151 -4.90 25.01 5.20
CA GLY A 151 -4.04 25.59 6.23
C GLY A 151 -4.40 25.21 7.68
N ASP A 152 -5.68 24.89 7.93
CA ASP A 152 -6.17 24.38 9.22
C ASP A 152 -5.90 22.89 9.45
N GLU A 153 -5.61 22.13 8.37
CA GLU A 153 -5.20 20.73 8.39
C GLU A 153 -3.67 20.57 8.47
N ILE A 154 -2.93 21.67 8.26
CA ILE A 154 -1.48 21.71 8.34
C ILE A 154 -1.11 22.17 9.76
N ASN A 155 -0.66 21.23 10.57
CA ASN A 155 -0.14 21.53 11.89
C ASN A 155 1.35 21.92 11.79
N ASP A 156 1.79 22.87 12.60
CA ASP A 156 3.20 23.26 12.70
C ASP A 156 4.09 22.14 13.26
N ASP A 157 3.48 21.25 14.08
CA ASP A 157 4.16 20.09 14.64
C ASP A 157 4.00 18.87 13.74
N ILE A 158 5.11 18.23 13.38
CA ILE A 158 5.12 16.98 12.59
C ILE A 158 4.31 15.89 13.33
N PRO A 159 3.34 15.24 12.67
CA PRO A 159 2.56 14.20 13.31
C PRO A 159 3.41 12.96 13.64
N LEU A 160 3.44 12.58 14.91
CA LEU A 160 4.06 11.36 15.38
C LEU A 160 3.00 10.25 15.46
N PHE A 161 3.13 9.23 14.60
CA PHE A 161 2.30 8.04 14.68
C PHE A 161 3.00 6.96 15.49
N ILE A 162 2.32 6.43 16.51
CA ILE A 162 2.81 5.35 17.38
C ILE A 162 1.87 4.17 17.24
N GLU A 163 2.35 3.08 16.64
CA GLU A 163 1.63 1.81 16.69
C GLU A 163 1.91 1.13 18.02
N SER A 164 0.86 0.94 18.81
CA SER A 164 0.91 0.30 20.11
C SER A 164 0.29 -1.09 20.06
N PHE A 165 0.98 -2.07 20.64
CA PHE A 165 0.52 -3.46 20.68
C PHE A 165 -0.17 -3.74 22.02
N GLY A 166 -1.44 -4.19 21.97
CA GLY A 166 -2.31 -4.35 23.12
C GLY A 166 -2.01 -5.62 23.92
N ALA A 167 -2.64 -6.74 23.59
CA ALA A 167 -2.55 -7.96 24.37
C ALA A 167 -2.19 -9.19 23.53
N ILE A 168 -1.38 -10.07 24.10
CA ILE A 168 -1.00 -11.36 23.52
C ILE A 168 -1.53 -12.52 24.35
N ASP A 169 -1.63 -13.70 23.73
CA ASP A 169 -1.87 -14.95 24.42
C ASP A 169 -0.59 -15.45 25.10
N THR A 170 -0.68 -15.70 26.41
CA THR A 170 0.40 -16.31 27.19
C THR A 170 -0.12 -17.47 28.02
N THR A 171 0.74 -18.46 28.30
CA THR A 171 0.36 -19.55 29.18
C THR A 171 0.85 -19.26 30.60
N LYS A 172 -0.09 -19.12 31.55
CA LYS A 172 0.21 -19.02 33.00
C LYS A 172 -0.18 -20.31 33.70
N ARG A 173 0.56 -20.68 34.71
CA ARG A 173 0.21 -21.80 35.58
C ARG A 173 -0.63 -21.31 36.76
N ILE A 174 -1.88 -21.79 36.84
CA ILE A 174 -2.77 -21.55 37.96
C ILE A 174 -3.02 -22.88 38.64
N ALA A 175 -2.62 -23.01 39.91
CA ALA A 175 -2.65 -24.26 40.66
C ALA A 175 -1.99 -25.45 39.89
N SER A 176 -0.83 -25.21 39.29
CA SER A 176 -0.07 -26.16 38.46
C SER A 176 -0.72 -26.54 37.10
N ILE A 177 -1.87 -26.01 36.77
CA ILE A 177 -2.57 -26.22 35.48
C ILE A 177 -2.16 -25.11 34.51
N PRO A 178 -1.67 -25.43 33.31
CA PRO A 178 -1.42 -24.42 32.28
C PRO A 178 -2.74 -23.85 31.77
N VAL A 179 -2.90 -22.53 31.84
CA VAL A 179 -4.08 -21.80 31.39
C VAL A 179 -3.64 -20.69 30.44
N ASN A 180 -4.27 -20.60 29.26
CA ASN A 180 -4.05 -19.49 28.34
C ASN A 180 -4.77 -18.26 28.84
N VAL A 181 -4.03 -17.17 28.99
CA VAL A 181 -4.54 -15.86 29.44
C VAL A 181 -4.07 -14.77 28.49
N LYS A 182 -4.87 -13.69 28.40
CA LYS A 182 -4.43 -12.46 27.73
C LYS A 182 -3.53 -11.67 28.68
N THR A 183 -2.36 -11.31 28.20
CA THR A 183 -1.38 -10.46 28.92
C THR A 183 -1.19 -9.20 28.11
N ALA A 184 -1.30 -8.04 28.74
CA ALA A 184 -1.04 -6.76 28.11
C ALA A 184 0.45 -6.60 27.80
N LEU A 185 0.75 -6.07 26.63
CA LEU A 185 2.03 -5.47 26.26
C LEU A 185 1.99 -3.97 26.59
N THR A 186 0.88 -3.32 26.22
CA THR A 186 0.63 -1.91 26.51
C THR A 186 -0.82 -1.77 26.99
N THR A 187 -1.02 -1.02 28.07
CA THR A 187 -2.33 -0.67 28.62
C THR A 187 -2.72 0.75 28.23
N PHE A 188 -3.98 1.13 28.41
CA PHE A 188 -4.43 2.52 28.23
C PHE A 188 -3.73 3.49 29.19
N ASP A 189 -3.38 3.04 30.40
CA ASP A 189 -2.66 3.87 31.37
C ASP A 189 -1.19 4.05 30.94
N ASP A 190 -0.57 3.05 30.33
CA ASP A 190 0.77 3.19 29.72
C ASP A 190 0.76 4.24 28.61
N LEU A 191 -0.30 4.27 27.76
CA LEU A 191 -0.42 5.26 26.69
C LEU A 191 -0.54 6.69 27.25
N LYS A 192 -1.29 6.89 28.35
CA LYS A 192 -1.35 8.21 29.03
C LYS A 192 0.04 8.62 29.50
N THR A 193 0.74 7.73 30.21
CA THR A 193 2.10 7.99 30.71
C THR A 193 3.08 8.32 29.57
N MET A 194 3.01 7.56 28.46
CA MET A 194 3.82 7.84 27.26
C MET A 194 3.52 9.22 26.69
N SER A 195 2.24 9.60 26.60
CA SER A 195 1.81 10.91 26.09
C SER A 195 2.35 12.05 26.96
N GLU A 196 2.27 11.91 28.29
CA GLU A 196 2.79 12.88 29.24
C GLU A 196 4.32 13.06 29.07
N GLN A 197 5.07 11.94 28.99
CA GLN A 197 6.53 11.96 28.77
C GLN A 197 6.95 12.57 27.43
N LEU A 198 6.15 12.33 26.38
CA LEU A 198 6.41 12.93 25.04
C LEU A 198 6.12 14.44 25.09
N ASN A 199 5.01 14.84 25.68
CA ASN A 199 4.65 16.27 25.87
C ASN A 199 5.70 17.03 26.67
N GLU A 200 6.27 16.44 27.74
CA GLU A 200 7.38 17.03 28.51
C GLU A 200 8.62 17.28 27.66
N LYS A 201 8.79 16.50 26.59
CA LYS A 201 9.90 16.67 25.61
C LYS A 201 9.54 17.57 24.43
N GLY A 202 8.35 18.18 24.45
CA GLY A 202 7.87 19.11 23.42
C GLY A 202 7.24 18.45 22.21
N ILE A 203 6.97 17.16 22.23
CA ILE A 203 6.27 16.42 21.16
C ILE A 203 4.77 16.49 21.44
N LYS A 204 4.01 17.18 20.59
CA LYS A 204 2.60 17.49 20.84
C LYS A 204 1.62 16.80 19.89
N ASN A 205 1.96 16.65 18.60
CA ASN A 205 1.08 16.04 17.61
C ASN A 205 1.20 14.52 17.65
N ILE A 206 0.59 13.90 18.66
CA ILE A 206 0.68 12.46 18.94
C ILE A 206 -0.55 11.75 18.39
N ASN A 207 -0.35 10.63 17.69
CA ASN A 207 -1.39 9.83 17.09
C ASN A 207 -1.12 8.35 17.41
N TYR A 208 -2.08 7.66 18.02
CA TYR A 208 -1.95 6.25 18.39
C TYR A 208 -2.75 5.34 17.45
N LYS A 209 -2.08 4.37 16.79
CA LYS A 209 -2.71 3.19 16.20
C LYS A 209 -2.75 2.07 17.24
N LEU A 210 -3.92 1.54 17.55
CA LEU A 210 -4.11 0.54 18.62
C LEU A 210 -4.30 -0.85 18.04
N SER A 211 -3.21 -1.57 17.80
CA SER A 211 -3.22 -2.94 17.28
C SER A 211 -3.35 -3.96 18.41
N GLY A 212 -4.33 -4.87 18.32
CA GLY A 212 -4.51 -5.93 19.30
C GLY A 212 -5.09 -5.49 20.65
N PHE A 213 -5.78 -4.38 20.75
CA PHE A 213 -6.48 -3.92 21.96
C PHE A 213 -7.88 -4.52 22.11
N THR A 214 -8.44 -5.08 21.04
CA THR A 214 -9.82 -5.59 20.98
C THR A 214 -9.88 -7.11 20.83
N ASN A 215 -11.01 -7.69 21.18
CA ASN A 215 -11.49 -9.05 20.95
C ASN A 215 -10.46 -10.17 21.22
N GLY A 216 -9.56 -10.41 20.29
CA GLY A 216 -8.57 -11.48 20.37
C GLY A 216 -7.17 -11.03 20.80
N GLY A 217 -6.98 -9.74 21.08
CA GLY A 217 -5.66 -9.16 21.21
C GLY A 217 -4.92 -9.21 19.86
N MET A 218 -3.62 -9.51 19.87
CA MET A 218 -2.82 -9.65 18.63
C MET A 218 -3.22 -10.85 17.76
N VAL A 219 -4.07 -11.75 18.24
CA VAL A 219 -4.74 -12.75 17.41
C VAL A 219 -5.99 -12.11 16.81
N SER A 220 -5.91 -11.69 15.56
CA SER A 220 -7.02 -11.02 14.89
C SER A 220 -8.30 -11.88 14.86
N THR A 221 -9.40 -11.25 15.25
CA THR A 221 -10.76 -11.82 15.17
C THR A 221 -11.61 -10.95 14.29
N VAL A 222 -12.74 -11.47 13.82
CA VAL A 222 -13.69 -10.70 13.01
C VAL A 222 -14.23 -9.50 13.80
N PRO A 223 -14.20 -8.28 13.25
CA PRO A 223 -14.63 -7.07 13.96
C PRO A 223 -16.17 -6.88 13.93
N TYR A 224 -16.95 -7.94 14.12
CA TYR A 224 -18.42 -7.85 14.15
C TYR A 224 -18.95 -7.36 15.50
N LYS A 225 -18.41 -7.90 16.60
CA LYS A 225 -18.61 -7.43 17.98
C LYS A 225 -17.32 -6.81 18.48
N VAL A 226 -17.43 -5.70 19.17
CA VAL A 226 -16.26 -5.00 19.70
C VAL A 226 -16.27 -4.99 21.22
N GLU A 227 -15.23 -5.60 21.78
CA GLU A 227 -14.93 -5.56 23.22
C GLU A 227 -13.43 -5.36 23.40
N PHE A 228 -13.05 -4.39 24.22
CA PHE A 228 -11.65 -4.19 24.55
C PHE A 228 -11.18 -5.24 25.56
N VAL A 229 -9.97 -5.77 25.36
CA VAL A 229 -9.39 -6.80 26.20
C VAL A 229 -9.25 -6.27 27.64
N LYS A 230 -9.71 -7.03 28.62
CA LYS A 230 -9.65 -6.62 30.06
C LYS A 230 -8.22 -6.34 30.53
N ALA A 231 -7.23 -7.08 30.03
CA ALA A 231 -5.84 -6.90 30.41
C ALA A 231 -5.26 -5.53 30.03
N VAL A 232 -5.75 -4.90 28.96
CA VAL A 232 -5.32 -3.53 28.52
C VAL A 232 -6.13 -2.41 29.17
N GLY A 233 -7.16 -2.72 29.98
CA GLY A 233 -8.04 -1.76 30.65
C GLY A 233 -9.53 -1.96 30.32
N GLY A 234 -9.86 -2.82 29.33
CA GLY A 234 -11.22 -3.13 28.93
C GLY A 234 -11.99 -1.94 28.35
N ASN A 235 -13.30 -2.09 28.24
CA ASN A 235 -14.19 -1.06 27.66
C ASN A 235 -14.16 0.28 28.42
N ASN A 236 -14.03 0.24 29.75
CA ASN A 236 -13.96 1.47 30.54
C ASN A 236 -12.62 2.18 30.35
N GLY A 237 -11.50 1.44 30.39
CA GLY A 237 -10.18 2.01 30.12
C GLY A 237 -10.10 2.68 28.75
N PHE A 238 -10.74 2.09 27.73
CA PHE A 238 -10.81 2.73 26.41
C PHE A 238 -11.60 4.05 26.42
N LYS A 239 -12.77 4.08 27.08
CA LYS A 239 -13.56 5.32 27.23
C LYS A 239 -12.79 6.42 27.97
N ASP A 240 -12.13 6.05 29.07
CA ASP A 240 -11.32 6.98 29.86
C ASP A 240 -10.10 7.48 29.07
N PHE A 241 -9.53 6.62 28.23
CA PHE A 241 -8.42 7.01 27.35
C PHE A 241 -8.89 7.92 26.22
N LEU A 242 -10.07 7.67 25.60
CA LEU A 242 -10.62 8.57 24.58
C LEU A 242 -10.90 9.96 25.13
N ALA A 243 -11.44 10.05 26.36
CA ALA A 243 -11.65 11.35 27.01
C ALA A 243 -10.31 12.09 27.25
N TYR A 244 -9.33 11.39 27.81
CA TYR A 244 -7.98 11.95 28.00
C TYR A 244 -7.36 12.40 26.66
N ALA A 245 -7.48 11.59 25.60
CA ALA A 245 -6.95 11.90 24.27
C ALA A 245 -7.62 13.16 23.68
N ALA A 246 -8.93 13.29 23.80
CA ALA A 246 -9.67 14.46 23.34
C ALA A 246 -9.21 15.74 24.06
N ASP A 247 -9.03 15.70 25.39
CA ASP A 247 -8.55 16.84 26.19
C ASP A 247 -7.11 17.26 25.85
N ASN A 248 -6.30 16.34 25.28
CA ASN A 248 -4.89 16.56 24.95
C ASN A 248 -4.61 16.64 23.43
N GLY A 249 -5.63 16.68 22.57
CA GLY A 249 -5.47 16.78 21.12
C GLY A 249 -4.81 15.56 20.46
N ILE A 250 -4.98 14.38 21.08
CA ILE A 250 -4.40 13.11 20.61
C ILE A 250 -5.42 12.37 19.75
N LEU A 251 -5.05 11.95 18.54
CA LEU A 251 -5.89 11.06 17.75
C LEU A 251 -5.65 9.60 18.11
N VAL A 252 -6.73 8.84 18.19
CA VAL A 252 -6.70 7.42 18.58
C VAL A 252 -7.37 6.59 17.50
N PHE A 253 -6.64 5.73 16.84
CA PHE A 253 -7.07 4.86 15.75
C PHE A 253 -7.11 3.40 16.21
N PRO A 254 -8.20 2.91 16.79
CA PRO A 254 -8.38 1.48 17.04
C PRO A 254 -8.34 0.71 15.72
N ASP A 255 -7.57 -0.36 15.67
CA ASP A 255 -7.27 -1.09 14.43
C ASP A 255 -8.20 -2.29 14.25
N PHE A 256 -8.88 -2.35 13.09
CA PHE A 256 -9.82 -3.42 12.75
C PHE A 256 -9.59 -3.92 11.33
N ASP A 257 -9.36 -5.22 11.20
CA ASP A 257 -9.19 -5.87 9.91
C ASP A 257 -10.50 -6.53 9.46
N PHE A 258 -11.09 -5.98 8.39
CA PHE A 258 -12.29 -6.53 7.75
C PHE A 258 -11.97 -7.56 6.66
N THR A 259 -10.70 -7.67 6.28
CA THR A 259 -10.24 -8.51 5.17
C THR A 259 -9.80 -9.89 5.63
N TYR A 260 -9.20 -9.96 6.82
CA TYR A 260 -8.59 -11.18 7.35
C TYR A 260 -8.91 -11.40 8.82
N PHE A 261 -8.93 -12.68 9.22
CA PHE A 261 -8.98 -13.06 10.62
C PHE A 261 -8.27 -14.40 10.85
N LYS A 262 -7.76 -14.59 12.06
CA LYS A 262 -7.07 -15.82 12.45
C LYS A 262 -7.95 -16.73 13.30
N LYS A 263 -8.80 -16.18 14.14
CA LYS A 263 -9.62 -16.93 15.09
C LYS A 263 -11.05 -16.41 15.09
N ALA A 264 -12.00 -17.31 14.89
CA ALA A 264 -13.41 -17.03 15.12
C ALA A 264 -13.75 -17.13 16.62
N ALA A 265 -14.55 -16.19 17.10
CA ALA A 265 -15.15 -16.26 18.42
C ALA A 265 -16.61 -16.76 18.31
N TYR A 266 -17.18 -17.20 19.42
CA TYR A 266 -18.59 -17.56 19.41
C TYR A 266 -19.46 -16.33 19.15
N PHE A 267 -20.39 -16.44 18.19
CA PHE A 267 -21.33 -15.38 17.83
C PHE A 267 -20.69 -14.10 17.28
N ASP A 268 -19.57 -14.24 16.57
CA ASP A 268 -18.84 -13.14 15.94
C ASP A 268 -19.35 -12.75 14.54
N GLY A 269 -20.52 -13.25 14.14
CA GLY A 269 -21.17 -12.89 12.89
C GLY A 269 -20.61 -13.61 11.65
N ILE A 270 -19.56 -14.44 11.79
CA ILE A 270 -18.95 -15.14 10.66
C ILE A 270 -19.33 -16.63 10.60
N SER A 271 -19.40 -17.13 9.41
CA SER A 271 -19.60 -18.54 9.10
C SER A 271 -18.84 -18.92 7.83
N ASN A 272 -18.78 -20.19 7.51
CA ASN A 272 -18.09 -20.70 6.33
C ASN A 272 -18.53 -20.05 4.99
N LYS A 273 -19.74 -19.53 4.91
CA LYS A 273 -20.26 -18.82 3.73
C LYS A 273 -19.65 -17.41 3.54
N ASN A 274 -19.03 -16.88 4.58
CA ASN A 274 -18.40 -15.56 4.57
C ASN A 274 -16.91 -15.63 4.23
N LEU A 275 -16.38 -16.83 3.95
CA LEU A 275 -14.95 -17.05 3.67
C LEU A 275 -14.69 -17.13 2.18
N VAL A 276 -13.55 -16.57 1.76
CA VAL A 276 -13.05 -16.68 0.40
C VAL A 276 -12.78 -18.14 0.04
N LYS A 277 -13.23 -18.54 -1.15
CA LYS A 277 -12.89 -19.81 -1.78
C LYS A 277 -11.83 -19.62 -2.88
N THR A 278 -10.87 -20.51 -2.90
CA THR A 278 -9.94 -20.68 -4.02
C THR A 278 -10.61 -21.36 -5.20
N MET A 279 -9.97 -21.35 -6.39
CA MET A 279 -10.53 -21.97 -7.59
C MET A 279 -10.73 -23.50 -7.45
N ASP A 280 -9.97 -24.14 -6.57
CA ASP A 280 -10.08 -25.56 -6.23
C ASP A 280 -11.02 -25.83 -5.03
N ASP A 281 -11.89 -24.86 -4.71
CA ASP A 281 -12.97 -24.94 -3.70
C ASP A 281 -12.47 -25.09 -2.24
N ARG A 282 -11.22 -24.79 -1.94
CA ARG A 282 -10.69 -24.73 -0.57
C ARG A 282 -10.86 -23.33 0.02
N TYR A 283 -10.83 -23.21 1.34
CA TYR A 283 -10.77 -21.90 1.98
C TYR A 283 -9.40 -21.25 1.74
N SER A 284 -9.43 -19.96 1.38
CA SER A 284 -8.22 -19.18 1.16
C SER A 284 -7.64 -18.70 2.47
N SER A 285 -6.31 -18.75 2.58
CA SER A 285 -5.56 -18.15 3.67
C SER A 285 -4.57 -17.12 3.14
N LYS A 286 -4.26 -16.13 3.99
CA LYS A 286 -3.23 -15.15 3.68
C LYS A 286 -1.89 -15.86 3.46
N ARG A 287 -1.19 -15.47 2.39
CA ARG A 287 0.19 -15.90 2.14
C ARG A 287 1.13 -14.78 2.53
N VAL A 288 2.21 -15.11 3.18
CA VAL A 288 3.27 -14.17 3.55
C VAL A 288 4.56 -14.62 2.88
N TYR A 289 5.31 -13.69 2.33
CA TYR A 289 6.61 -13.99 1.76
C TYR A 289 7.61 -14.26 2.88
N GLU A 290 8.18 -15.46 2.86
CA GLU A 290 9.23 -15.88 3.80
C GLU A 290 10.58 -15.74 3.10
N SER A 291 11.37 -14.76 3.53
CA SER A 291 12.65 -14.42 2.90
C SER A 291 13.68 -15.53 3.00
N THR A 292 13.68 -16.30 4.08
CA THR A 292 14.58 -17.45 4.28
C THR A 292 14.33 -18.56 3.27
N MET A 293 13.05 -18.81 2.97
CA MET A 293 12.63 -19.83 2.01
C MET A 293 12.47 -19.27 0.59
N GLN A 294 12.57 -17.97 0.41
CA GLN A 294 12.35 -17.25 -0.85
C GLN A 294 11.03 -17.64 -1.54
N SER A 295 9.99 -17.86 -0.75
CA SER A 295 8.69 -18.33 -1.23
C SER A 295 7.54 -17.80 -0.38
N TYR A 296 6.34 -17.81 -0.96
CA TYR A 296 5.13 -17.48 -0.22
C TYR A 296 4.65 -18.70 0.56
N VAL A 297 4.56 -18.57 1.88
CA VAL A 297 4.02 -19.59 2.78
C VAL A 297 2.59 -19.24 3.19
N LYS A 298 1.76 -20.27 3.34
CA LYS A 298 0.39 -20.11 3.86
C LYS A 298 0.44 -19.87 5.36
N THR A 299 -0.38 -18.93 5.81
CA THR A 299 -0.63 -18.71 7.24
C THR A 299 -1.93 -19.40 7.68
N ASP A 300 -2.23 -19.39 8.96
CA ASP A 300 -3.50 -19.80 9.53
C ASP A 300 -4.58 -18.67 9.52
N THR A 301 -4.26 -17.53 8.90
CA THR A 301 -5.16 -16.39 8.76
C THR A 301 -6.04 -16.58 7.52
N LEU A 302 -7.35 -16.61 7.71
CA LEU A 302 -8.34 -16.81 6.64
C LEU A 302 -8.76 -15.48 6.03
N ALA A 303 -9.09 -15.51 4.73
CA ALA A 303 -9.62 -14.36 4.02
C ALA A 303 -11.15 -14.32 4.07
N ILE A 304 -11.70 -13.14 4.34
CA ILE A 304 -13.14 -12.85 4.35
C ILE A 304 -13.59 -12.53 2.93
N SER A 305 -14.71 -13.09 2.52
CA SER A 305 -15.29 -12.83 1.20
C SER A 305 -15.71 -11.36 1.07
N PRO A 306 -15.36 -10.68 -0.04
CA PRO A 306 -15.79 -9.31 -0.31
C PRO A 306 -17.31 -9.13 -0.23
N ASN A 307 -18.06 -10.17 -0.59
CA ASN A 307 -19.52 -10.18 -0.50
C ASN A 307 -20.07 -10.07 0.95
N SER A 308 -19.18 -10.14 1.95
CA SER A 308 -19.54 -10.10 3.37
C SER A 308 -19.12 -8.80 4.06
N PHE A 309 -18.37 -7.93 3.40
CA PHE A 309 -17.81 -6.73 4.03
C PHE A 309 -18.89 -5.79 4.56
N GLY A 310 -19.90 -5.43 3.77
CA GLY A 310 -21.02 -4.59 4.21
C GLY A 310 -21.76 -5.19 5.40
N TYR A 311 -22.10 -6.48 5.35
CA TYR A 311 -22.73 -7.17 6.47
C TYR A 311 -21.90 -7.12 7.77
N LEU A 312 -20.59 -7.30 7.66
CA LEU A 312 -19.69 -7.25 8.82
C LEU A 312 -19.58 -5.83 9.35
N TYR A 313 -19.49 -4.85 8.47
CA TYR A 313 -19.42 -3.45 8.86
C TYR A 313 -20.71 -3.00 9.55
N ASP A 314 -21.88 -3.37 9.07
CA ASP A 314 -23.17 -3.14 9.72
C ASP A 314 -23.23 -3.64 11.19
N GLY A 315 -22.69 -4.85 11.40
CA GLY A 315 -22.60 -5.42 12.74
C GLY A 315 -21.58 -4.69 13.61
N PHE A 316 -20.45 -4.35 13.04
CA PHE A 316 -19.37 -3.61 13.68
C PHE A 316 -19.83 -2.21 14.11
N SER A 317 -20.37 -1.41 13.18
CA SER A 317 -20.78 -0.03 13.43
C SER A 317 -21.79 0.05 14.60
N LYS A 318 -22.80 -0.83 14.63
CA LYS A 318 -23.76 -0.92 15.74
C LYS A 318 -23.11 -1.23 17.10
N ASN A 319 -22.03 -1.99 17.11
CA ASN A 319 -21.33 -2.38 18.34
C ASN A 319 -20.27 -1.35 18.76
N PHE A 320 -19.63 -0.68 17.82
CA PHE A 320 -18.52 0.23 18.09
C PHE A 320 -18.98 1.67 18.38
N SER A 321 -20.09 2.12 17.78
CA SER A 321 -20.66 3.46 17.99
C SER A 321 -20.94 3.81 19.47
N LYS A 322 -21.15 2.81 20.33
CA LYS A 322 -21.33 3.01 21.79
C LYS A 322 -20.15 3.67 22.51
N PHE A 323 -18.99 3.72 21.85
CA PHE A 323 -17.79 4.36 22.39
C PHE A 323 -17.61 5.80 21.90
N ASN A 324 -18.44 6.27 20.94
CA ASN A 324 -18.34 7.56 20.27
C ASN A 324 -16.93 7.87 19.72
N PRO A 325 -16.27 6.94 18.99
CA PRO A 325 -14.97 7.19 18.41
C PRO A 325 -15.07 8.17 17.25
N ILE A 326 -14.04 9.01 17.09
CA ILE A 326 -13.94 9.94 15.96
C ILE A 326 -12.98 9.46 14.87
N SER A 327 -12.23 8.43 15.14
CA SER A 327 -11.22 7.88 14.25
C SER A 327 -11.12 6.36 14.31
N ILE A 328 -10.66 5.75 13.22
CA ILE A 328 -10.54 4.31 13.04
C ILE A 328 -9.33 3.98 12.15
N SER A 329 -8.68 2.85 12.41
CA SER A 329 -7.76 2.20 11.47
C SER A 329 -8.44 1.01 10.80
N VAL A 330 -8.33 0.93 9.48
CA VAL A 330 -8.98 -0.12 8.66
C VAL A 330 -8.01 -1.25 8.25
N ALA A 331 -6.86 -1.31 8.90
CA ALA A 331 -5.84 -2.34 8.65
C ALA A 331 -5.58 -2.55 7.15
N THR A 332 -5.78 -3.77 6.65
CA THR A 332 -5.48 -4.15 5.26
C THR A 332 -6.62 -3.88 4.26
N LEU A 333 -7.76 -3.34 4.68
CA LEU A 333 -8.89 -3.08 3.77
C LEU A 333 -8.52 -2.08 2.65
N GLY A 334 -7.65 -1.11 2.94
CA GLY A 334 -7.15 -0.13 1.96
C GLY A 334 -6.04 -0.65 1.04
N SER A 335 -5.46 -1.82 1.31
CA SER A 335 -4.26 -2.31 0.62
C SER A 335 -4.40 -3.68 -0.04
N ASP A 336 -5.33 -4.53 0.40
CA ASP A 336 -5.47 -5.90 -0.09
C ASP A 336 -6.83 -6.14 -0.79
N LEU A 337 -6.78 -6.72 -2.00
CA LEU A 337 -7.96 -7.16 -2.75
C LEU A 337 -7.92 -8.66 -3.00
N ASN A 338 -8.95 -9.37 -2.57
CA ASN A 338 -9.10 -10.81 -2.77
C ASN A 338 -10.26 -11.14 -3.70
N SER A 339 -10.06 -12.03 -4.68
CA SER A 339 -11.16 -12.65 -5.40
C SER A 339 -11.77 -13.77 -4.56
N ASP A 340 -13.08 -13.97 -4.67
CA ASP A 340 -13.78 -15.14 -4.13
C ASP A 340 -14.28 -16.02 -5.28
N PHE A 341 -13.79 -17.26 -5.37
CA PHE A 341 -14.18 -18.22 -6.39
C PHE A 341 -15.28 -19.17 -5.91
N SER A 342 -16.06 -18.77 -4.89
CA SER A 342 -17.21 -19.56 -4.45
C SER A 342 -18.21 -19.75 -5.59
N LYS A 343 -18.69 -20.98 -5.78
CA LYS A 343 -19.60 -21.32 -6.89
C LYS A 343 -20.94 -20.61 -6.82
N LYS A 344 -21.40 -20.26 -5.62
CA LYS A 344 -22.72 -19.64 -5.43
C LYS A 344 -22.71 -18.12 -5.61
N ASN A 345 -21.65 -17.46 -5.18
CA ASN A 345 -21.52 -15.99 -5.23
C ASN A 345 -20.06 -15.60 -5.45
N PRO A 346 -19.53 -15.81 -6.66
CA PRO A 346 -18.15 -15.48 -6.97
C PRO A 346 -17.97 -13.97 -7.11
N SER A 347 -16.82 -13.47 -6.68
CA SER A 347 -16.36 -12.07 -6.87
C SER A 347 -14.98 -12.07 -7.49
N ASN A 348 -14.79 -11.35 -8.57
CA ASN A 348 -13.44 -11.03 -9.06
C ASN A 348 -12.83 -9.85 -8.29
N ARG A 349 -11.61 -9.43 -8.61
CA ARG A 349 -10.96 -8.32 -7.90
C ARG A 349 -11.59 -6.95 -8.17
N GLU A 350 -12.26 -6.74 -9.31
CA GLU A 350 -13.03 -5.52 -9.57
C GLU A 350 -14.30 -5.49 -8.72
N ASP A 351 -15.01 -6.62 -8.60
CA ASP A 351 -16.15 -6.74 -7.68
C ASP A 351 -15.69 -6.49 -6.23
N SER A 352 -14.52 -7.03 -5.85
CA SER A 352 -13.92 -6.82 -4.53
C SER A 352 -13.58 -5.35 -4.29
N LYS A 353 -12.96 -4.68 -5.26
CA LYS A 353 -12.64 -3.25 -5.18
C LYS A 353 -13.90 -2.41 -4.97
N THR A 354 -14.98 -2.72 -5.66
CA THR A 354 -16.27 -2.06 -5.46
C THR A 354 -16.77 -2.26 -4.03
N ALA A 355 -16.81 -3.50 -3.54
CA ALA A 355 -17.25 -3.80 -2.18
C ALA A 355 -16.39 -3.13 -1.10
N VAL A 356 -15.08 -3.02 -1.32
CA VAL A 356 -14.16 -2.28 -0.43
C VAL A 356 -14.48 -0.79 -0.43
N LYS A 357 -14.66 -0.19 -1.61
CA LYS A 357 -14.98 1.24 -1.73
C LYS A 357 -16.30 1.58 -1.06
N ASP A 358 -17.32 0.73 -1.21
CA ASP A 358 -18.62 0.92 -0.55
C ASP A 358 -18.47 0.97 0.98
N VAL A 359 -17.73 0.03 1.55
CA VAL A 359 -17.50 -0.01 3.02
C VAL A 359 -16.59 1.15 3.46
N LEU A 360 -15.56 1.50 2.70
CA LEU A 360 -14.71 2.65 3.03
C LEU A 360 -15.49 3.97 2.99
N ALA A 361 -16.45 4.11 2.07
CA ALA A 361 -17.36 5.27 2.03
C ALA A 361 -18.25 5.34 3.28
N GLU A 362 -18.82 4.23 3.74
CA GLU A 362 -19.56 4.17 4.99
C GLU A 362 -18.68 4.52 6.19
N ILE A 363 -17.46 3.97 6.26
CA ILE A 363 -16.46 4.28 7.29
C ILE A 363 -16.15 5.79 7.29
N LYS A 364 -15.91 6.39 6.12
CA LYS A 364 -15.62 7.82 6.01
C LYS A 364 -16.79 8.70 6.43
N ASN A 365 -18.03 8.25 6.27
CA ASN A 365 -19.22 8.95 6.78
C ASN A 365 -19.34 8.84 8.30
N ASP A 366 -18.96 7.70 8.88
CA ASP A 366 -19.09 7.43 10.32
C ASP A 366 -17.94 8.05 11.15
N TYR A 367 -16.75 8.24 10.54
CA TYR A 367 -15.54 8.71 11.24
C TYR A 367 -14.90 9.92 10.57
N THR A 368 -14.46 10.87 11.38
CA THR A 368 -13.79 12.10 10.91
C THR A 368 -12.39 11.79 10.37
N ASN A 369 -11.67 10.86 11.02
CA ASN A 369 -10.30 10.48 10.64
C ASN A 369 -10.22 8.97 10.38
N VAL A 370 -9.77 8.61 9.18
CA VAL A 370 -9.56 7.23 8.77
C VAL A 370 -8.08 7.00 8.50
N LEU A 371 -7.53 5.93 9.07
CA LEU A 371 -6.15 5.50 8.87
C LEU A 371 -6.12 4.17 8.12
N SER A 372 -5.31 4.10 7.07
CA SER A 372 -5.03 2.87 6.34
C SER A 372 -3.57 2.43 6.55
N ASP A 373 -3.35 1.13 6.68
CA ASP A 373 -2.02 0.55 6.70
C ASP A 373 -1.59 0.25 5.26
N ALA A 374 -0.59 0.98 4.76
CA ALA A 374 -0.33 1.18 3.34
C ALA A 374 -1.57 1.77 2.63
N GLY A 375 -1.69 1.62 1.32
CA GLY A 375 -2.88 2.06 0.60
C GLY A 375 -2.70 1.93 -0.91
N ASN A 376 -3.70 1.37 -1.56
CA ASN A 376 -3.81 1.39 -3.01
C ASN A 376 -4.61 2.63 -3.45
N ALA A 377 -4.54 2.98 -4.73
CA ALA A 377 -5.21 4.17 -5.27
C ALA A 377 -6.71 4.26 -4.93
N TYR A 378 -7.40 3.13 -4.83
CA TYR A 378 -8.83 3.08 -4.49
C TYR A 378 -9.15 3.51 -3.03
N SER A 379 -8.17 3.52 -2.13
CA SER A 379 -8.36 3.94 -0.74
C SER A 379 -8.05 5.42 -0.50
N LEU A 380 -7.38 6.09 -1.44
CA LEU A 380 -6.94 7.49 -1.29
C LEU A 380 -8.11 8.48 -1.10
N GLU A 381 -9.27 8.18 -1.67
CA GLU A 381 -10.48 8.99 -1.54
C GLU A 381 -11.06 8.96 -0.11
N TYR A 382 -10.87 7.84 0.63
CA TYR A 382 -11.56 7.56 1.87
C TYR A 382 -10.68 7.69 3.12
N ALA A 383 -9.37 7.46 3.00
CA ALA A 383 -8.46 7.56 4.14
C ALA A 383 -7.74 8.91 4.16
N ASP A 384 -7.51 9.41 5.38
CA ASP A 384 -6.85 10.69 5.65
C ASP A 384 -5.36 10.49 5.97
N ASN A 385 -5.04 9.36 6.59
CA ASN A 385 -3.71 9.03 7.08
C ASN A 385 -3.26 7.66 6.53
N PHE A 386 -2.02 7.56 6.09
CA PHE A 386 -1.44 6.34 5.53
C PHE A 386 -0.13 6.00 6.25
N LEU A 387 -0.08 4.85 6.91
CA LEU A 387 1.15 4.33 7.50
C LEU A 387 1.79 3.30 6.57
N ASN A 388 3.10 3.09 6.72
CA ASN A 388 3.86 2.09 5.95
C ASN A 388 3.71 2.24 4.42
N VAL A 389 3.59 3.48 3.93
CA VAL A 389 3.59 3.74 2.49
C VAL A 389 4.92 3.29 1.89
N PRO A 390 4.93 2.57 0.74
CA PRO A 390 6.17 2.14 0.11
C PRO A 390 6.92 3.36 -0.44
N LEU A 391 8.00 3.75 0.25
CA LEU A 391 8.91 4.85 -0.13
C LEU A 391 10.21 4.33 -0.72
N ASP A 392 10.34 3.03 -0.90
CA ASP A 392 11.54 2.36 -1.39
C ASP A 392 11.18 1.33 -2.48
N SER A 393 12.17 0.82 -3.18
CA SER A 393 12.02 -0.26 -4.15
C SER A 393 12.35 -1.61 -3.53
N SER A 394 12.09 -2.68 -4.28
CA SER A 394 12.44 -4.04 -3.87
C SER A 394 13.95 -4.31 -3.84
N ASN A 395 14.78 -3.35 -4.21
CA ASN A 395 16.25 -3.40 -4.21
C ASN A 395 16.81 -4.65 -4.95
N TYR A 396 16.16 -5.05 -6.05
CA TYR A 396 16.69 -6.10 -6.92
C TYR A 396 18.01 -5.67 -7.55
N ILE A 397 18.87 -6.65 -7.88
CA ILE A 397 20.16 -6.39 -8.49
C ILE A 397 20.09 -5.58 -9.81
N GLN A 398 18.93 -5.60 -10.48
CA GLN A 398 18.65 -4.85 -11.70
C GLN A 398 18.23 -3.39 -11.46
N THR A 399 17.90 -3.02 -10.20
CA THR A 399 17.49 -1.67 -9.87
C THR A 399 18.71 -0.86 -9.43
N SER A 400 18.78 0.40 -9.89
CA SER A 400 19.90 1.28 -9.57
C SER A 400 19.55 2.31 -8.49
N VAL A 401 18.30 2.73 -8.42
CA VAL A 401 17.84 3.79 -7.52
C VAL A 401 16.41 3.51 -7.06
N SER A 402 16.14 3.75 -5.78
CA SER A 402 14.77 3.81 -5.25
C SER A 402 14.15 5.17 -5.51
N VAL A 403 12.91 5.18 -5.97
CA VAL A 403 12.13 6.39 -6.19
C VAL A 403 10.94 6.38 -5.23
N PRO A 404 10.84 7.34 -4.27
CA PRO A 404 9.72 7.42 -3.33
C PRO A 404 8.46 7.99 -4.02
N PHE A 405 7.99 7.31 -5.07
CA PHE A 405 6.96 7.82 -5.98
C PHE A 405 5.67 8.18 -5.26
N MET A 406 5.18 7.29 -4.38
CA MET A 406 3.96 7.55 -3.60
C MET A 406 4.13 8.75 -2.65
N GLY A 407 5.30 8.90 -2.02
CA GLY A 407 5.61 10.07 -1.20
C GLY A 407 5.54 11.36 -2.01
N MET A 408 6.09 11.36 -3.23
CA MET A 408 6.00 12.53 -4.13
C MET A 408 4.56 12.84 -4.55
N VAL A 409 3.72 11.82 -4.74
CA VAL A 409 2.29 11.99 -5.08
C VAL A 409 1.49 12.53 -3.91
N LEU A 410 1.68 11.97 -2.71
CA LEU A 410 0.84 12.27 -1.53
C LEU A 410 1.26 13.53 -0.78
N HIS A 411 2.49 14.04 -0.99
CA HIS A 411 3.00 15.19 -0.27
C HIS A 411 2.13 16.44 -0.47
N GLY A 412 1.64 16.99 0.64
CA GLY A 412 0.72 18.14 0.64
C GLY A 412 -0.75 17.81 0.39
N TYR A 413 -1.10 16.53 0.26
CA TYR A 413 -2.47 16.04 0.02
C TYR A 413 -2.96 15.05 1.07
N LYS A 414 -2.08 14.24 1.62
CA LYS A 414 -2.39 13.25 2.67
C LYS A 414 -1.29 13.20 3.70
N ASN A 415 -1.64 12.88 4.94
CA ASN A 415 -0.66 12.53 5.96
C ASN A 415 -0.17 11.10 5.70
N PHE A 416 1.14 10.89 5.63
CA PHE A 416 1.70 9.56 5.42
C PHE A 416 3.04 9.36 6.13
N THR A 417 3.35 8.10 6.40
CA THR A 417 4.66 7.66 6.91
C THR A 417 5.21 6.53 6.06
N GLY A 418 6.52 6.41 6.01
CA GLY A 418 7.19 5.20 5.53
C GLY A 418 7.27 4.11 6.61
N THR A 419 8.25 3.21 6.48
CA THR A 419 8.54 2.17 7.47
C THR A 419 8.85 2.78 8.83
N ALA A 420 8.35 2.18 9.90
CA ALA A 420 8.57 2.65 11.26
C ALA A 420 10.07 2.73 11.60
N VAL A 421 10.49 3.81 12.25
CA VAL A 421 11.92 4.11 12.52
C VAL A 421 12.62 2.97 13.27
N ASN A 422 11.92 2.30 14.19
CA ASN A 422 12.46 1.17 14.95
C ASN A 422 12.40 -0.17 14.20
N MET A 423 11.89 -0.19 12.96
CA MET A 423 11.83 -1.36 12.09
C MET A 423 12.65 -1.18 10.80
N ALA A 424 13.15 0.02 10.55
CA ALA A 424 14.10 0.29 9.49
C ALA A 424 15.46 -0.28 9.89
N GLY A 425 15.87 -1.40 9.26
CA GLY A 425 17.13 -2.08 9.47
C GLY A 425 18.24 -1.59 8.55
#